data_6cf844a3d9e1f97054895df439978185
#
_entry.id   6cf844a3d9e1f97054895df439978185
#
_cell.length_a   1.000
_cell.length_b   1.000
_cell.length_c   1.000
_cell.angle_alpha   90.00
_cell.angle_beta   90.00
_cell.angle_gamma   90.00
#
_symmetry.space_group_name_H-M   'P 1'
#
loop_
_entity.id
_entity.type
_entity.pdbx_description
1 polymer ?
#
loop_
_entity_poly.entity_id
_entity_poly.type
_entity_poly.pdbx_seq_one_letter_code
_entity_poly.pdbx_strand_id
1 'polypeptide(L)'
;MPGFEVIDEKEKKAISRIFDEGKVFFAHGFDKKRKHYHVREFEQKLKTVFSPQVADTLCVSSGTAAIKVALKALGIGRGDQVITQSFNFIATVEAIVDTGATVIFY
;
A
#
# COMPACT_ATOMS: atom_id res chain seq x y z
N MET A 1 8.08 -1.51 -15.32
CA MET A 1 8.66 -1.18 -14.02
C MET A 1 9.80 -2.14 -13.74
N PRO A 2 10.96 -1.67 -13.31
CA PRO A 2 12.04 -2.58 -12.89
C PRO A 2 11.60 -3.34 -11.62
N GLY A 3 12.15 -4.52 -11.42
CA GLY A 3 11.87 -5.33 -10.23
C GLY A 3 11.78 -6.83 -10.54
N PHE A 4 11.45 -7.21 -11.77
CA PHE A 4 11.41 -8.62 -12.16
C PHE A 4 12.80 -9.28 -12.12
N GLU A 5 13.87 -8.49 -12.25
CA GLU A 5 15.26 -8.96 -12.23
C GLU A 5 15.68 -9.47 -10.84
N VAL A 6 14.97 -9.06 -9.79
CA VAL A 6 15.24 -9.48 -8.40
C VAL A 6 14.31 -10.60 -7.92
N ILE A 7 13.39 -11.05 -8.77
CA ILE A 7 12.50 -12.17 -8.47
C ILE A 7 13.22 -13.47 -8.81
N ASP A 8 13.43 -14.32 -7.81
CA ASP A 8 14.19 -15.55 -7.95
C ASP A 8 13.53 -16.76 -7.23
N GLU A 9 14.28 -17.80 -6.96
CA GLU A 9 13.81 -18.98 -6.27
C GLU A 9 13.33 -18.73 -4.81
N LYS A 10 13.70 -17.59 -4.21
CA LYS A 10 13.23 -17.26 -2.85
C LYS A 10 11.77 -16.87 -2.88
N GLU A 11 11.37 -16.03 -3.83
CA GLU A 11 9.97 -15.63 -4.02
C GLU A 11 9.10 -16.83 -4.40
N LYS A 12 9.59 -17.68 -5.28
CA LYS A 12 8.92 -18.94 -5.67
C LYS A 12 8.69 -19.85 -4.46
N LYS A 13 9.70 -20.02 -3.60
CA LYS A 13 9.57 -20.80 -2.36
C LYS A 13 8.61 -20.15 -1.38
N ALA A 14 8.63 -18.82 -1.25
CA ALA A 14 7.71 -18.08 -0.38
C ALA A 14 6.26 -18.26 -0.83
N ILE A 15 5.99 -18.17 -2.14
CA ILE A 15 4.66 -18.41 -2.71
C ILE A 15 4.22 -19.86 -2.47
N SER A 16 5.09 -20.84 -2.70
CA SER A 16 4.78 -22.26 -2.49
C SER A 16 4.37 -22.54 -1.03
N ARG A 17 5.06 -21.94 -0.07
CA ARG A 17 4.72 -22.06 1.36
C ARG A 17 3.29 -21.62 1.68
N ILE A 18 2.77 -20.59 1.01
CA ILE A 18 1.39 -20.13 1.23
C ILE A 18 0.40 -21.26 0.90
N PHE A 19 0.66 -22.03 -0.15
CA PHE A 19 -0.17 -23.17 -0.53
C PHE A 19 -0.07 -24.31 0.49
N ASP A 20 1.12 -24.57 1.02
CA ASP A 20 1.36 -25.64 2.01
C ASP A 20 0.80 -25.28 3.39
N GLU A 21 0.77 -24.00 3.74
CA GLU A 21 0.42 -23.49 5.06
C GLU A 21 -1.04 -23.04 5.23
N GLY A 22 -1.95 -23.57 4.43
CA GLY A 22 -3.38 -23.34 4.60
C GLY A 22 -4.04 -22.46 3.56
N LYS A 23 -3.33 -22.05 2.52
CA LYS A 23 -3.86 -21.31 1.34
C LYS A 23 -4.53 -19.98 1.71
N VAL A 24 -3.99 -19.28 2.69
CA VAL A 24 -4.49 -17.97 3.11
C VAL A 24 -3.76 -16.86 2.37
N PHE A 25 -4.43 -16.22 1.41
CA PHE A 25 -3.88 -15.16 0.55
C PHE A 25 -4.20 -13.74 1.04
N PHE A 26 -4.92 -13.60 2.13
CA PHE A 26 -5.25 -12.29 2.68
C PHE A 26 -4.06 -11.69 3.46
N ALA A 27 -3.89 -10.38 3.37
CA ALA A 27 -2.83 -9.66 4.08
C ALA A 27 -2.98 -9.80 5.61
N HIS A 28 -4.19 -9.73 6.11
CA HIS A 28 -4.52 -9.73 7.54
C HIS A 28 -5.58 -10.79 7.87
N GLY A 29 -5.73 -11.09 9.16
CA GLY A 29 -6.69 -12.08 9.64
C GLY A 29 -6.22 -13.53 9.49
N PHE A 30 -7.11 -14.45 9.83
CA PHE A 30 -6.89 -15.90 9.75
C PHE A 30 -5.70 -16.42 10.56
N ASP A 31 -5.40 -15.81 11.69
CA ASP A 31 -4.19 -16.06 12.51
C ASP A 31 -4.03 -17.51 12.99
N LYS A 32 -5.14 -18.25 13.11
CA LYS A 32 -5.13 -19.69 13.49
C LYS A 32 -4.82 -20.62 12.30
N LYS A 33 -4.81 -20.11 11.07
CA LYS A 33 -4.70 -20.92 9.83
C LYS A 33 -3.39 -20.74 9.08
N ARG A 34 -2.52 -19.85 9.52
CA ARG A 34 -1.24 -19.60 8.85
C ARG A 34 -0.12 -19.35 9.83
N LYS A 35 1.12 -19.59 9.39
CA LYS A 35 2.34 -19.40 10.18
C LYS A 35 3.13 -18.17 9.77
N HIS A 36 3.03 -17.75 8.51
CA HIS A 36 3.77 -16.61 7.97
C HIS A 36 2.83 -15.48 7.57
N TYR A 37 3.25 -14.26 7.81
CA TYR A 37 2.48 -13.03 7.64
C TYR A 37 3.27 -12.03 6.79
N HIS A 38 3.62 -12.41 5.56
CA HIS A 38 4.53 -11.68 4.68
C HIS A 38 4.24 -10.18 4.60
N VAL A 39 2.96 -9.78 4.51
CA VAL A 39 2.58 -8.37 4.46
C VAL A 39 2.87 -7.67 5.78
N ARG A 40 2.49 -8.27 6.92
CA ARG A 40 2.78 -7.69 8.25
C ARG A 40 4.28 -7.60 8.52
N GLU A 41 5.04 -8.62 8.11
CA GLU A 41 6.51 -8.60 8.23
C GLU A 41 7.12 -7.48 7.39
N PHE A 42 6.60 -7.25 6.19
CA PHE A 42 7.02 -6.16 5.33
C PHE A 42 6.67 -4.79 5.93
N GLU A 43 5.45 -4.61 6.43
CA GLU A 43 5.01 -3.41 7.14
C GLU A 43 5.94 -3.10 8.32
N GLN A 44 6.27 -4.09 9.14
CA GLN A 44 7.19 -3.91 10.27
C GLN A 44 8.62 -3.53 9.82
N LYS A 45 9.11 -4.11 8.74
CA LYS A 45 10.42 -3.74 8.16
C LYS A 45 10.41 -2.30 7.65
N LEU A 46 9.37 -1.89 6.93
CA LEU A 46 9.22 -0.50 6.47
C LEU A 46 9.20 0.48 7.64
N LYS A 47 8.43 0.17 8.68
CA LYS A 47 8.39 0.97 9.90
C LYS A 47 9.78 1.14 10.51
N THR A 48 10.58 0.08 10.56
CA THR A 48 11.95 0.12 11.06
C THR A 48 12.88 0.99 10.20
N VAL A 49 12.74 0.89 8.87
CA VAL A 49 13.56 1.68 7.92
C VAL A 49 13.27 3.18 8.04
N PHE A 50 12.01 3.55 8.22
CA PHE A 50 11.57 4.95 8.30
C PHE A 50 11.45 5.51 9.72
N SER A 51 11.67 4.68 10.75
CA SER A 51 11.73 5.11 12.16
C SER A 51 12.84 6.19 12.38
N PRO A 52 12.66 7.17 13.30
CA PRO A 52 11.53 7.33 14.25
C PRO A 52 10.33 8.13 13.72
N GLN A 53 10.34 8.58 12.48
CA GLN A 53 9.35 9.52 11.93
C GLN A 53 8.00 8.84 11.62
N VAL A 54 8.00 7.51 11.50
CA VAL A 54 6.82 6.73 11.10
C VAL A 54 6.24 5.97 12.28
N ALA A 55 5.03 6.33 12.69
CA ALA A 55 4.33 5.65 13.76
C ALA A 55 3.86 4.25 13.34
N ASP A 56 3.35 4.12 12.10
CA ASP A 56 2.89 2.85 11.56
C ASP A 56 2.93 2.82 10.02
N THR A 57 2.81 1.63 9.44
CA THR A 57 2.78 1.41 7.99
C THR A 57 1.65 0.46 7.63
N LEU A 58 1.01 0.71 6.50
CA LEU A 58 -0.09 -0.11 5.99
C LEU A 58 0.11 -0.37 4.50
N CYS A 59 0.14 -1.64 4.12
CA CYS A 59 0.13 -2.05 2.72
C CYS A 59 -1.28 -2.07 2.16
N VAL A 60 -1.44 -1.51 0.98
CA VAL A 60 -2.68 -1.49 0.21
C VAL A 60 -2.46 -2.06 -1.19
N SER A 61 -3.52 -2.25 -1.95
CA SER A 61 -3.49 -2.96 -3.25
C SER A 61 -2.75 -2.21 -4.37
N SER A 62 -2.57 -0.89 -4.25
CA SER A 62 -1.90 -0.08 -5.28
C SER A 62 -1.47 1.29 -4.73
N GLY A 63 -0.59 1.99 -5.46
CA GLY A 63 -0.24 3.38 -5.16
C GLY A 63 -1.43 4.32 -5.21
N THR A 64 -2.35 4.13 -6.15
CA THR A 64 -3.62 4.89 -6.21
C THR A 64 -4.43 4.71 -4.95
N ALA A 65 -4.58 3.46 -4.49
CA ALA A 65 -5.27 3.15 -3.23
C ALA A 65 -4.56 3.78 -2.03
N ALA A 66 -3.23 3.81 -2.02
CA ALA A 66 -2.45 4.43 -0.96
C ALA A 66 -2.75 5.94 -0.83
N ILE A 67 -2.72 6.67 -1.95
CA ILE A 67 -3.03 8.11 -1.97
C ILE A 67 -4.47 8.35 -1.50
N LYS A 68 -5.43 7.59 -2.03
CA LYS A 68 -6.85 7.72 -1.67
C LYS A 68 -7.10 7.45 -0.19
N VAL A 69 -6.52 6.39 0.36
CA VAL A 69 -6.66 6.03 1.78
C VAL A 69 -6.03 7.12 2.65
N ALA A 70 -4.84 7.62 2.29
CA ALA A 70 -4.17 8.69 3.03
C ALA A 70 -5.02 9.98 3.07
N LEU A 71 -5.52 10.42 1.92
CA LEU A 71 -6.38 11.60 1.84
C LEU A 71 -7.65 11.45 2.69
N LYS A 72 -8.31 10.29 2.59
CA LYS A 72 -9.51 10.01 3.40
C LYS A 72 -9.21 9.92 4.90
N ALA A 73 -8.07 9.36 5.28
CA ALA A 73 -7.65 9.29 6.68
C ALA A 73 -7.38 10.67 7.27
N LEU A 74 -6.96 11.64 6.44
CA LEU A 74 -6.80 13.05 6.80
C LEU A 74 -8.14 13.83 6.81
N GLY A 75 -9.25 13.19 6.48
CA GLY A 75 -10.56 13.83 6.41
C GLY A 75 -10.79 14.64 5.14
N ILE A 76 -9.91 14.55 4.15
CA ILE A 76 -10.02 15.29 2.89
C ILE A 76 -11.23 14.83 2.09
N GLY A 77 -12.07 15.79 1.65
CA GLY A 77 -13.31 15.51 0.96
C GLY A 77 -13.90 16.73 0.26
N ARG A 78 -15.23 16.71 0.11
CA ARG A 78 -15.96 17.79 -0.56
C ARG A 78 -15.77 19.12 0.17
N GLY A 79 -15.35 20.14 -0.57
CA GLY A 79 -15.05 21.49 -0.07
C GLY A 79 -13.56 21.74 0.17
N ASP A 80 -12.75 20.69 0.21
CA ASP A 80 -11.30 20.81 0.32
C ASP A 80 -10.63 20.99 -1.03
N GLN A 81 -9.42 21.52 -1.00
CA GLN A 81 -8.55 21.66 -2.15
C GLN A 81 -7.24 20.94 -1.93
N VAL A 82 -6.78 20.17 -2.91
CA VAL A 82 -5.51 19.45 -2.88
C VAL A 82 -4.63 19.92 -4.02
N ILE A 83 -3.46 20.45 -3.68
CA ILE A 83 -2.48 20.92 -4.64
C ILE A 83 -1.64 19.73 -5.12
N THR A 84 -1.47 19.62 -6.43
CA THR A 84 -0.61 18.60 -7.04
C THR A 84 0.09 19.17 -8.28
N GLN A 85 1.17 18.52 -8.70
CA GLN A 85 1.87 18.88 -9.92
C GLN A 85 1.00 18.59 -11.14
N SER A 86 1.08 19.46 -12.16
CA SER A 86 0.39 19.24 -13.44
C SER A 86 0.98 18.08 -14.24
N PHE A 87 2.28 17.80 -14.08
CA PHE A 87 2.97 16.68 -14.69
C PHE A 87 3.17 15.54 -13.70
N ASN A 88 2.17 14.64 -13.61
CA ASN A 88 2.26 13.43 -12.81
C ASN A 88 1.41 12.30 -13.42
N PHE A 89 1.47 11.11 -12.80
CA PHE A 89 0.63 9.99 -13.19
C PHE A 89 -0.83 10.26 -12.82
N ILE A 90 -1.74 9.99 -13.74
CA ILE A 90 -3.19 10.29 -13.60
C ILE A 90 -3.80 9.78 -12.30
N ALA A 91 -3.29 8.68 -11.76
CA ALA A 91 -3.77 8.09 -10.51
C ALA A 91 -3.77 9.06 -9.31
N THR A 92 -2.86 10.04 -9.28
CA THR A 92 -2.85 11.06 -8.23
C THR A 92 -4.09 11.94 -8.33
N VAL A 93 -4.42 12.39 -9.53
CA VAL A 93 -5.62 13.21 -9.81
C VAL A 93 -6.89 12.41 -9.51
N GLU A 94 -6.96 11.17 -9.98
CA GLU A 94 -8.10 10.28 -9.72
C GLU A 94 -8.32 10.05 -8.22
N ALA A 95 -7.25 9.82 -7.47
CA ALA A 95 -7.33 9.60 -6.03
C ALA A 95 -7.87 10.84 -5.28
N ILE A 96 -7.50 12.06 -5.72
CA ILE A 96 -8.01 13.31 -5.16
C ILE A 96 -9.49 13.48 -5.51
N VAL A 97 -9.86 13.36 -6.78
CA VAL A 97 -11.24 13.50 -7.25
C VAL A 97 -12.17 12.50 -6.55
N ASP A 98 -11.72 11.28 -6.35
CA ASP A 98 -12.47 10.23 -5.65
C ASP A 98 -12.78 10.55 -4.18
N THR A 99 -12.05 11.47 -3.56
CA THR A 99 -12.41 11.98 -2.22
C THR A 99 -13.55 12.99 -2.24
N GLY A 100 -13.82 13.59 -3.40
CA GLY A 100 -14.73 14.72 -3.58
C GLY A 100 -14.05 16.08 -3.44
N ALA A 101 -12.74 16.13 -3.21
CA ALA A 101 -11.96 17.36 -3.14
C ALA A 101 -11.70 17.95 -4.55
N THR A 102 -11.37 19.24 -4.58
CA THR A 102 -10.98 19.95 -5.80
C THR A 102 -9.47 19.83 -6.02
N VAL A 103 -9.08 19.45 -7.22
CA VAL A 103 -7.67 19.41 -7.62
C VAL A 103 -7.20 20.81 -8.01
N ILE A 104 -6.08 21.24 -7.47
CA ILE A 104 -5.38 22.48 -7.85
C ILE A 104 -4.03 22.09 -8.45
N PHE A 105 -3.76 22.53 -9.64
CA PHE A 105 -2.48 22.30 -10.32
C PHE A 105 -1.53 23.50 -10.16
N TYR A 106 -0.26 23.21 -10.06
CA TYR A 106 0.81 24.20 -10.12
C TYR A 106 1.97 23.71 -11.00
#